data_be1ba4279ec5d3a00ba076ee73257fbc
#
_entry.id   be1ba4279ec5d3a00ba076ee73257fbc
#
_cell.length_a   1.000
_cell.length_b   1.000
_cell.length_c   1.000
_cell.angle_alpha   90.00
_cell.angle_beta   90.00
_cell.angle_gamma   90.00
#
_symmetry.space_group_name_H-M   'P 1'
#
loop_
_entity.id
_entity.type
_entity.pdbx_description
1 polymer ?
#
loop_
_entity_poly.entity_id
_entity_poly.type
_entity_poly.pdbx_seq_one_letter_code
_entity_poly.pdbx_strand_id
1 'polypeptide(L)'
;ADDVIVAWPAANLAHKGLAYTGIPSMSALTRYLAQHCDVYTQQRISHIDRTDNIWSLRNDSYKALIKAKRVVITAPAAQTAHLLTSPDAPTAWLQQAHLASRQCLPQWAAVVTEGADGIEGIEGVEVSESMLSSMPDMLEVDHPVLAKIIHDTAKPGRSNNSAGSNKSSRWVLQ
;
A
#
# COMPACT_ATOMS: atom_id res chain seq x y z
N ALA A 1 -22.56 4.20 -11.61
CA ALA A 1 -21.54 3.97 -10.56
C ALA A 1 -20.23 3.86 -11.30
N ASP A 2 -19.35 4.81 -11.11
CA ASP A 2 -18.02 4.77 -11.71
C ASP A 2 -17.29 3.56 -11.15
N ASP A 3 -16.73 2.74 -12.04
CA ASP A 3 -15.98 1.55 -11.65
C ASP A 3 -14.73 2.00 -10.90
N VAL A 4 -14.78 1.92 -9.58
CA VAL A 4 -13.69 2.32 -8.68
C VAL A 4 -12.59 1.28 -8.66
N ILE A 5 -12.93 0.04 -9.04
CA ILE A 5 -12.00 -1.09 -9.14
C ILE A 5 -12.24 -1.82 -10.46
N VAL A 6 -11.17 -2.36 -11.00
CA VAL A 6 -11.20 -3.17 -12.22
C VAL A 6 -10.30 -4.39 -12.07
N ALA A 7 -10.63 -5.47 -12.75
CA ALA A 7 -9.77 -6.65 -12.84
C ALA A 7 -8.47 -6.28 -13.56
N TRP A 8 -7.32 -6.59 -12.95
CA TRP A 8 -6.01 -6.35 -13.49
C TRP A 8 -4.98 -7.27 -12.80
N PRO A 9 -4.01 -7.82 -13.51
CA PRO A 9 -3.79 -7.73 -14.95
C PRO A 9 -4.87 -8.44 -15.77
N ALA A 10 -4.96 -8.11 -17.06
CA ALA A 10 -5.85 -8.81 -17.97
C ALA A 10 -5.50 -10.30 -18.04
N ALA A 11 -6.49 -11.15 -18.29
CA ALA A 11 -6.51 -12.61 -18.04
C ALA A 11 -5.39 -13.48 -18.65
N ASN A 12 -4.44 -12.90 -19.36
CA ASN A 12 -3.39 -13.65 -20.07
C ASN A 12 -2.13 -13.96 -19.26
N LEU A 13 -2.14 -13.69 -17.96
CA LEU A 13 -0.94 -13.81 -17.17
C LEU A 13 -1.00 -15.01 -16.25
N ALA A 14 0.17 -15.60 -16.01
CA ALA A 14 0.42 -16.74 -15.15
C ALA A 14 -0.03 -16.60 -13.69
N HIS A 15 -0.90 -15.62 -13.41
CA HIS A 15 -1.44 -15.38 -12.09
C HIS A 15 -2.62 -16.30 -11.82
N LYS A 16 -2.51 -17.15 -10.82
CA LYS A 16 -3.50 -18.19 -10.46
C LYS A 16 -4.78 -17.65 -9.81
N GLY A 17 -5.06 -16.33 -9.89
CA GLY A 17 -6.25 -15.74 -9.26
C GLY A 17 -6.70 -14.43 -9.89
N LEU A 18 -7.95 -14.03 -9.62
CA LEU A 18 -8.46 -12.72 -9.97
C LEU A 18 -7.80 -11.67 -9.07
N ALA A 19 -7.13 -10.70 -9.68
CA ALA A 19 -6.62 -9.52 -8.99
C ALA A 19 -7.37 -8.28 -9.47
N TYR A 20 -7.43 -7.27 -8.61
CA TYR A 20 -8.13 -6.01 -8.88
C TYR A 20 -7.23 -4.83 -8.57
N THR A 21 -7.40 -3.76 -9.31
CA THR A 21 -6.74 -2.48 -9.03
C THR A 21 -7.76 -1.35 -8.94
N GLY A 22 -7.46 -0.34 -8.11
CA GLY A 22 -8.27 0.87 -8.02
C GLY A 22 -8.00 1.84 -9.18
N ILE A 23 -9.05 2.52 -9.66
CA ILE A 23 -8.98 3.53 -10.72
C ILE A 23 -9.27 4.91 -10.15
N PRO A 24 -8.45 5.91 -10.43
CA PRO A 24 -7.14 5.93 -11.14
C PRO A 24 -5.99 5.44 -10.26
N SER A 25 -6.21 5.12 -9.01
CA SER A 25 -5.19 4.63 -8.06
C SER A 25 -5.84 3.75 -7.00
N MET A 26 -5.04 2.95 -6.27
CA MET A 26 -5.55 2.10 -5.18
C MET A 26 -6.28 2.90 -4.09
N SER A 27 -5.91 4.16 -3.86
CA SER A 27 -6.61 5.03 -2.92
C SER A 27 -8.02 5.46 -3.38
N ALA A 28 -8.41 5.20 -4.62
CA ALA A 28 -9.77 5.47 -5.08
C ALA A 28 -10.80 4.61 -4.34
N LEU A 29 -10.48 3.33 -4.08
CA LEU A 29 -11.34 2.44 -3.31
C LEU A 29 -11.56 2.96 -1.89
N THR A 30 -10.49 3.34 -1.19
CA THR A 30 -10.60 3.86 0.18
C THR A 30 -11.37 5.18 0.22
N ARG A 31 -11.16 6.06 -0.75
CA ARG A 31 -11.95 7.30 -0.89
C ARG A 31 -13.43 7.01 -1.13
N TYR A 32 -13.74 6.06 -2.00
CA TYR A 32 -15.11 5.66 -2.28
C TYR A 32 -15.81 5.11 -1.01
N LEU A 33 -15.16 4.19 -0.30
CA LEU A 33 -15.70 3.64 0.94
C LEU A 33 -15.88 4.69 2.05
N ALA A 34 -15.06 5.73 2.03
CA ALA A 34 -15.09 6.81 3.02
C ALA A 34 -16.08 7.94 2.70
N GLN A 35 -16.80 7.90 1.57
CA GLN A 35 -17.69 8.99 1.13
C GLN A 35 -18.79 9.38 2.15
N HIS A 36 -19.16 8.44 3.01
CA HIS A 36 -20.19 8.66 4.04
C HIS A 36 -19.62 8.69 5.46
N CYS A 37 -18.31 8.91 5.59
CA CYS A 37 -17.61 8.97 6.86
C CYS A 37 -16.92 10.33 7.03
N ASP A 38 -16.83 10.81 8.27
CA ASP A 38 -15.97 11.94 8.59
C ASP A 38 -14.50 11.46 8.55
N VAL A 39 -13.72 11.97 7.61
CA VAL A 39 -12.33 11.58 7.42
C VAL A 39 -11.40 12.69 7.87
N TYR A 40 -10.56 12.39 8.84
CA TYR A 40 -9.53 13.30 9.35
C TYR A 40 -8.16 12.82 8.87
N THR A 41 -7.58 13.52 7.93
CA THR A 41 -6.24 13.24 7.41
C THR A 41 -5.17 14.03 8.15
N GLN A 42 -3.90 13.64 8.00
CA GLN A 42 -2.75 14.31 8.64
C GLN A 42 -2.82 14.32 10.18
N GLN A 43 -3.59 13.40 10.75
CA GLN A 43 -3.74 13.22 12.19
C GLN A 43 -3.07 11.89 12.59
N ARG A 44 -1.89 11.98 13.19
CA ARG A 44 -1.23 10.80 13.73
C ARG A 44 -1.77 10.51 15.12
N ILE A 45 -2.32 9.32 15.29
CA ILE A 45 -2.66 8.78 16.61
C ILE A 45 -1.45 8.00 17.11
N SER A 46 -0.92 8.37 18.25
CA SER A 46 0.23 7.73 18.88
C SER A 46 -0.10 7.07 20.21
N HIS A 47 -1.20 7.49 20.86
CA HIS A 47 -1.65 6.93 22.12
C HIS A 47 -3.17 6.73 22.10
N ILE A 48 -3.61 5.67 22.76
CA ILE A 48 -5.02 5.40 23.02
C ILE A 48 -5.20 5.08 24.50
N ASP A 49 -6.11 5.78 25.15
CA ASP A 49 -6.46 5.56 26.56
C ASP A 49 -7.95 5.23 26.65
N ARG A 50 -8.34 4.55 27.74
CA ARG A 50 -9.74 4.25 28.00
C ARG A 50 -10.10 4.68 29.42
N THR A 51 -11.10 5.54 29.54
CA THR A 51 -11.63 5.98 30.82
C THR A 51 -13.16 5.96 30.74
N ASP A 52 -13.83 5.41 31.74
CA ASP A 52 -15.30 5.32 31.82
C ASP A 52 -15.95 4.74 30.54
N ASN A 53 -15.33 3.68 29.99
CA ASN A 53 -15.78 3.06 28.73
C ASN A 53 -15.69 3.95 27.49
N ILE A 54 -14.99 5.07 27.55
CA ILE A 54 -14.73 5.96 26.42
C ILE A 54 -13.23 5.89 26.06
N TRP A 55 -12.97 5.64 24.78
CA TRP A 55 -11.63 5.70 24.22
C TRP A 55 -11.26 7.14 23.88
N SER A 56 -10.06 7.55 24.25
CA SER A 56 -9.46 8.81 23.87
C SER A 56 -8.26 8.54 22.95
N LEU A 57 -8.32 9.07 21.74
CA LEU A 57 -7.24 8.98 20.77
C LEU A 57 -6.40 10.24 20.87
N ARG A 58 -5.09 10.08 21.06
CA ARG A 58 -4.16 11.18 21.31
C ARG A 58 -3.03 11.21 20.29
N ASN A 59 -2.53 12.41 20.04
CA ASN A 59 -1.34 12.61 19.21
C ASN A 59 -0.04 12.50 20.04
N ASP A 60 1.11 12.73 19.37
CA ASP A 60 2.45 12.66 19.98
C ASP A 60 2.64 13.67 21.14
N SER A 61 1.90 14.78 21.15
CA SER A 61 1.88 15.74 22.25
C SER A 61 0.91 15.37 23.37
N TYR A 62 0.37 14.16 23.36
CA TYR A 62 -0.62 13.66 24.31
C TYR A 62 -1.95 14.42 24.33
N LYS A 63 -2.20 15.25 23.33
CA LYS A 63 -3.46 15.97 23.17
C LYS A 63 -4.54 15.04 22.65
N ALA A 64 -5.69 14.99 23.32
CA ALA A 64 -6.85 14.27 22.85
C ALA A 64 -7.40 14.90 21.57
N LEU A 65 -7.50 14.10 20.51
CA LEU A 65 -8.04 14.51 19.22
C LEU A 65 -9.49 14.06 19.07
N ILE A 66 -9.78 12.82 19.44
CA ILE A 66 -11.09 12.19 19.27
C ILE A 66 -11.40 11.36 20.51
N LYS A 67 -12.69 11.33 20.88
CA LYS A 67 -13.26 10.43 21.88
C LYS A 67 -14.30 9.54 21.22
N ALA A 68 -14.26 8.23 21.50
CA ALA A 68 -15.15 7.26 20.89
C ALA A 68 -15.55 6.15 21.86
N LYS A 69 -16.77 5.63 21.71
CA LYS A 69 -17.23 4.45 22.44
C LYS A 69 -16.61 3.14 21.93
N ARG A 70 -16.28 3.11 20.64
CA ARG A 70 -15.67 1.95 19.96
C ARG A 70 -14.56 2.45 19.04
N VAL A 71 -13.49 1.68 18.96
CA VAL A 71 -12.33 1.97 18.09
C VAL A 71 -12.02 0.70 17.30
N VAL A 72 -11.80 0.84 16.01
CA VAL A 72 -11.27 -0.22 15.15
C VAL A 72 -9.89 0.23 14.68
N ILE A 73 -8.87 -0.58 14.96
CA ILE A 73 -7.49 -0.29 14.57
C ILE A 73 -7.17 -1.15 13.34
N THR A 74 -6.90 -0.51 12.21
CA THR A 74 -6.54 -1.17 10.95
C THR A 74 -5.06 -0.99 10.59
N ALA A 75 -4.27 -0.44 11.51
CA ALA A 75 -2.83 -0.32 11.34
C ALA A 75 -2.15 -1.71 11.32
N PRO A 76 -0.99 -1.85 10.66
CA PRO A 76 -0.20 -3.09 10.72
C PRO A 76 0.10 -3.53 12.16
N ALA A 77 0.28 -4.84 12.35
CA ALA A 77 0.34 -5.44 13.69
C ALA A 77 1.41 -4.82 14.61
N ALA A 78 2.59 -4.47 14.08
CA ALA A 78 3.64 -3.81 14.84
C ALA A 78 3.22 -2.41 15.34
N GLN A 79 2.56 -1.63 14.48
CA GLN A 79 2.06 -0.31 14.83
C GLN A 79 0.88 -0.41 15.80
N THR A 80 0.01 -1.40 15.62
CA THR A 80 -1.09 -1.70 16.54
C THR A 80 -0.55 -2.07 17.93
N ALA A 81 0.49 -2.92 18.01
CA ALA A 81 1.14 -3.25 19.28
C ALA A 81 1.66 -1.99 19.99
N HIS A 82 2.26 -1.07 19.23
CA HIS A 82 2.73 0.20 19.81
C HIS A 82 1.58 1.04 20.38
N LEU A 83 0.46 1.14 19.68
CA LEU A 83 -0.72 1.85 20.19
C LEU A 83 -1.32 1.22 21.44
N LEU A 84 -1.21 -0.11 21.58
CA LEU A 84 -1.74 -0.87 22.72
C LEU A 84 -0.80 -0.92 23.93
N THR A 85 0.27 -0.16 23.97
CA THR A 85 1.17 -0.07 25.12
C THR A 85 0.60 0.78 26.27
N SER A 86 -0.53 1.44 26.06
CA SER A 86 -1.23 2.17 27.13
C SER A 86 -1.63 1.23 28.29
N PRO A 87 -1.50 1.65 29.56
CA PRO A 87 -1.86 0.85 30.73
C PRO A 87 -3.32 0.35 30.71
N ASP A 88 -4.21 1.09 30.06
CA ASP A 88 -5.63 0.77 29.98
C ASP A 88 -6.00 -0.19 28.83
N ALA A 89 -5.02 -0.53 27.99
CA ALA A 89 -5.25 -1.47 26.89
C ALA A 89 -5.26 -2.92 27.44
N PRO A 90 -6.18 -3.78 26.95
CA PRO A 90 -6.20 -5.18 27.36
C PRO A 90 -4.89 -5.88 26.99
N THR A 91 -4.19 -6.45 27.98
CA THR A 91 -2.91 -7.15 27.78
C THR A 91 -2.99 -8.26 26.74
N ALA A 92 -4.12 -8.95 26.65
CA ALA A 92 -4.35 -9.99 25.65
C ALA A 92 -4.27 -9.44 24.21
N TRP A 93 -4.77 -8.24 23.96
CA TRP A 93 -4.71 -7.61 22.63
C TRP A 93 -3.29 -7.19 22.26
N LEU A 94 -2.54 -6.67 23.23
CA LEU A 94 -1.13 -6.36 23.05
C LEU A 94 -0.33 -7.63 22.71
N GLN A 95 -0.56 -8.73 23.43
CA GLN A 95 0.09 -10.00 23.15
C GLN A 95 -0.24 -10.53 21.75
N GLN A 96 -1.50 -10.49 21.35
CA GLN A 96 -1.92 -10.89 20.01
C GLN A 96 -1.27 -10.03 18.91
N ALA A 97 -1.23 -8.71 19.11
CA ALA A 97 -0.58 -7.81 18.17
C ALA A 97 0.93 -8.08 18.04
N HIS A 98 1.62 -8.38 19.15
CA HIS A 98 3.02 -8.80 19.12
C HIS A 98 3.24 -10.14 18.40
N LEU A 99 2.40 -11.12 18.65
CA LEU A 99 2.49 -12.41 17.95
C LEU A 99 2.28 -12.23 16.44
N ALA A 100 1.25 -11.48 16.04
CA ALA A 100 1.00 -11.17 14.63
C ALA A 100 2.17 -10.37 14.00
N SER A 101 2.74 -9.43 14.73
CA SER A 101 3.90 -8.65 14.26
C SER A 101 5.13 -9.51 13.95
N ARG A 102 5.37 -10.57 14.73
CA ARG A 102 6.48 -11.51 14.49
C ARG A 102 6.28 -12.37 13.23
N GLN A 103 5.06 -12.51 12.77
CA GLN A 103 4.72 -13.24 11.54
C GLN A 103 4.80 -12.34 10.29
N CYS A 104 4.87 -11.02 10.47
CA CYS A 104 5.02 -10.07 9.37
C CYS A 104 6.50 -10.00 8.95
N LEU A 105 6.79 -10.44 7.75
CA LEU A 105 8.12 -10.26 7.17
C LEU A 105 8.22 -8.88 6.52
N PRO A 106 9.30 -8.13 6.75
CA PRO A 106 9.56 -6.89 6.03
C PRO A 106 9.79 -7.22 4.56
N GLN A 107 9.20 -6.42 3.68
CA GLN A 107 9.37 -6.54 2.24
C GLN A 107 9.89 -5.20 1.71
N TRP A 108 10.93 -5.28 0.89
CA TRP A 108 11.42 -4.14 0.13
C TRP A 108 10.60 -4.00 -1.15
N ALA A 109 10.35 -2.77 -1.55
CA ALA A 109 9.82 -2.46 -2.86
C ALA A 109 10.69 -1.37 -3.49
N ALA A 110 11.14 -1.60 -4.71
CA ALA A 110 11.85 -0.62 -5.50
C ALA A 110 10.94 -0.13 -6.62
N VAL A 111 10.95 1.17 -6.87
CA VAL A 111 10.26 1.79 -8.00
C VAL A 111 11.31 2.21 -9.00
N VAL A 112 11.25 1.63 -10.18
CA VAL A 112 12.14 1.96 -11.30
C VAL A 112 11.34 2.74 -12.32
N THR A 113 11.87 3.87 -12.76
CA THR A 113 11.26 4.71 -13.81
C THR A 113 12.24 4.74 -14.98
N GLU A 114 11.76 4.36 -16.14
CA GLU A 114 12.51 4.49 -17.38
C GLU A 114 12.49 5.97 -17.80
N GLY A 115 13.67 6.55 -17.96
CA GLY A 115 13.84 7.92 -18.50
C GLY A 115 13.94 7.89 -20.03
N ALA A 116 13.96 9.08 -20.65
CA ALA A 116 14.15 9.22 -22.10
C ALA A 116 15.51 8.68 -22.58
N ASP A 117 16.48 8.56 -21.68
CA ASP A 117 17.86 8.15 -21.96
C ASP A 117 18.15 6.69 -21.56
N GLY A 118 17.09 5.90 -21.30
CA GLY A 118 17.22 4.52 -20.85
C GLY A 118 17.34 4.37 -19.31
N ILE A 119 17.57 3.17 -18.84
CA ILE A 119 17.78 2.91 -17.41
C ILE A 119 19.24 3.23 -17.09
N GLU A 120 19.53 4.45 -16.67
CA GLU A 120 20.81 4.78 -16.07
C GLU A 120 20.89 4.18 -14.65
N GLY A 121 21.89 3.38 -14.39
CA GLY A 121 22.31 3.11 -13.02
C GLY A 121 22.56 1.67 -12.61
N ILE A 122 22.48 0.70 -13.50
CA ILE A 122 22.97 -0.65 -13.18
C ILE A 122 24.09 -0.98 -14.18
N GLU A 123 25.32 -0.77 -13.77
CA GLU A 123 26.50 -1.19 -14.54
C GLU A 123 26.38 -2.69 -14.92
N GLY A 124 26.30 -2.98 -16.21
CA GLY A 124 26.32 -4.35 -16.74
C GLY A 124 24.96 -4.97 -17.07
N VAL A 125 23.85 -4.27 -16.94
CA VAL A 125 22.53 -4.76 -17.38
C VAL A 125 21.96 -3.85 -18.45
N GLU A 126 22.18 -4.19 -19.72
CA GLU A 126 21.43 -3.58 -20.82
C GLU A 126 20.03 -4.21 -20.89
N VAL A 127 19.04 -3.50 -20.34
CA VAL A 127 17.63 -3.87 -20.54
C VAL A 127 17.17 -3.20 -21.82
N SER A 128 17.04 -3.96 -22.89
CA SER A 128 16.57 -3.43 -24.16
C SER A 128 15.06 -3.09 -24.09
N GLU A 129 14.66 -2.00 -24.74
CA GLU A 129 13.24 -1.59 -24.85
C GLU A 129 12.34 -2.70 -25.40
N SER A 130 12.90 -3.56 -26.26
CA SER A 130 12.22 -4.74 -26.78
C SER A 130 11.94 -5.81 -25.71
N MET A 131 12.78 -5.95 -24.70
CA MET A 131 12.54 -6.87 -23.58
C MET A 131 11.43 -6.32 -22.67
N LEU A 132 11.44 -5.04 -22.37
CA LEU A 132 10.42 -4.41 -21.53
C LEU A 132 9.04 -4.43 -22.20
N SER A 133 8.98 -4.19 -23.51
CA SER A 133 7.70 -4.21 -24.27
C SER A 133 7.10 -5.62 -24.40
N SER A 134 7.89 -6.67 -24.26
CA SER A 134 7.43 -8.07 -24.28
C SER A 134 7.08 -8.61 -22.89
N MET A 135 7.43 -7.89 -21.81
CA MET A 135 7.13 -8.34 -20.45
C MET A 135 5.63 -8.20 -20.14
N PRO A 136 5.07 -9.18 -19.43
CA PRO A 136 3.69 -9.06 -18.94
C PRO A 136 3.54 -7.92 -17.93
N ASP A 137 2.34 -7.37 -17.83
CA ASP A 137 2.02 -6.29 -16.88
C ASP A 137 2.31 -6.65 -15.41
N MET A 138 2.28 -7.93 -15.07
CA MET A 138 2.68 -8.45 -13.79
C MET A 138 3.31 -9.82 -13.96
N LEU A 139 4.48 -10.03 -13.36
CA LEU A 139 5.23 -11.28 -13.38
C LEU A 139 5.57 -11.68 -11.94
N GLU A 140 5.22 -12.91 -11.58
CA GLU A 140 5.75 -13.56 -10.38
C GLU A 140 7.05 -14.26 -10.74
N VAL A 141 8.08 -14.06 -9.94
CA VAL A 141 9.44 -14.55 -10.22
C VAL A 141 9.84 -15.53 -9.12
N ASP A 142 10.30 -16.69 -9.53
CA ASP A 142 10.90 -17.65 -8.61
C ASP A 142 12.39 -17.33 -8.41
N HIS A 143 12.63 -16.34 -7.55
CA HIS A 143 13.97 -15.85 -7.27
C HIS A 143 14.10 -15.49 -5.78
N PRO A 144 15.24 -15.78 -5.12
CA PRO A 144 15.38 -15.61 -3.67
C PRO A 144 15.24 -14.16 -3.17
N VAL A 145 15.41 -13.17 -4.04
CA VAL A 145 15.38 -11.75 -3.68
C VAL A 145 14.20 -11.00 -4.32
N LEU A 146 13.75 -11.44 -5.50
CA LEU A 146 12.73 -10.78 -6.29
C LEU A 146 11.52 -11.70 -6.44
N ALA A 147 10.41 -11.35 -5.83
CA ALA A 147 9.19 -12.15 -5.88
C ALA A 147 8.22 -11.70 -6.98
N LYS A 148 8.22 -10.41 -7.31
CA LYS A 148 7.25 -9.86 -8.24
C LYS A 148 7.77 -8.63 -8.99
N ILE A 149 7.41 -8.54 -10.27
CA ILE A 149 7.61 -7.36 -11.12
C ILE A 149 6.24 -6.87 -11.56
N ILE A 150 5.96 -5.58 -11.43
CA ILE A 150 4.67 -4.98 -11.76
C ILE A 150 4.89 -3.77 -12.65
N HIS A 151 4.28 -3.78 -13.84
CA HIS A 151 4.25 -2.62 -14.74
C HIS A 151 3.21 -1.62 -14.24
N ASP A 152 3.61 -0.67 -13.41
CA ASP A 152 2.69 0.22 -12.72
C ASP A 152 1.95 1.16 -13.67
N THR A 153 2.59 1.63 -14.72
CA THR A 153 1.97 2.50 -15.74
C THR A 153 0.99 1.78 -16.67
N ALA A 154 1.04 0.44 -16.75
CA ALA A 154 0.06 -0.35 -17.50
C ALA A 154 -1.28 -0.51 -16.75
N LYS A 155 -1.35 -0.13 -15.48
CA LYS A 155 -2.60 -0.21 -14.72
C LYS A 155 -3.65 0.73 -15.29
N PRO A 156 -4.91 0.29 -15.40
CA PRO A 156 -6.02 1.12 -15.89
C PRO A 156 -6.13 2.44 -15.10
N GLY A 157 -6.40 3.53 -15.81
CA GLY A 157 -6.51 4.86 -15.23
C GLY A 157 -5.19 5.55 -14.86
N ARG A 158 -4.05 4.91 -15.09
CA ARG A 158 -2.71 5.48 -14.90
C ARG A 158 -2.04 5.93 -16.20
N SER A 159 -2.78 5.99 -17.29
CA SER A 159 -2.26 6.52 -18.55
C SER A 159 -1.72 7.94 -18.34
N ASN A 160 -0.54 8.16 -18.82
CA ASN A 160 0.28 9.36 -18.68
C ASN A 160 -0.50 10.63 -19.02
N ASN A 161 -1.02 11.33 -18.01
CA ASN A 161 -1.60 12.67 -18.14
C ASN A 161 -0.51 13.76 -18.18
N SER A 162 0.69 13.44 -18.60
CA SER A 162 1.68 14.43 -18.98
C SER A 162 1.59 14.61 -20.49
N ALA A 163 0.94 15.69 -20.93
CA ALA A 163 0.89 16.18 -22.30
C ALA A 163 2.29 16.65 -22.76
N GLY A 164 3.28 15.80 -22.66
CA GLY A 164 4.66 16.05 -23.04
C GLY A 164 5.33 14.72 -23.39
N SER A 165 5.81 14.62 -24.55
CA SER A 165 6.38 13.62 -25.42
C SER A 165 7.30 12.50 -24.87
N ASN A 166 7.35 12.19 -23.59
CA ASN A 166 8.14 11.06 -23.10
C ASN A 166 7.27 10.16 -22.20
N LYS A 167 6.81 9.04 -22.76
CA LYS A 167 6.18 7.96 -22.02
C LYS A 167 7.22 7.26 -21.17
N SER A 168 7.43 7.70 -19.93
CA SER A 168 8.26 6.94 -19.01
C SER A 168 7.48 5.76 -18.44
N SER A 169 7.96 4.55 -18.64
CA SER A 169 7.44 3.36 -18.00
C SER A 169 7.87 3.33 -16.54
N ARG A 170 6.96 2.90 -15.67
CA ARG A 170 7.27 2.73 -14.24
C ARG A 170 7.00 1.29 -13.83
N TRP A 171 7.99 0.71 -13.18
CA TRP A 171 7.98 -0.65 -12.72
C TRP A 171 8.14 -0.71 -11.20
N VAL A 172 7.44 -1.61 -10.55
CA VAL A 172 7.59 -1.91 -9.13
C VAL A 172 8.15 -3.31 -8.97
N LEU A 173 9.28 -3.41 -8.27
CA LEU A 173 9.97 -4.65 -7.93
C LEU A 173 9.70 -4.96 -6.46
N GLN A 174 9.27 -6.18 -6.14
CA GLN A 174 8.96 -6.65 -4.78
C GLN A 174 9.64 -7.97 -4.48
#